data_de300cd04389d70da36c905442b68fcf
#
_entry.id   de300cd04389d70da36c905442b68fcf
#
_cell.length_a   1.000
_cell.length_b   1.000
_cell.length_c   1.000
_cell.angle_alpha   90.00
_cell.angle_beta   90.00
_cell.angle_gamma   90.00
#
_symmetry.space_group_name_H-M   'P 1'
#
loop_
_entity.id
_entity.type
_entity.pdbx_description
1 polymer ?
#
loop_
_entity_poly.entity_id
_entity_poly.type
_entity_poly.pdbx_seq_one_letter_code
_entity_poly.pdbx_strand_id
1 'polypeptide(L)'
;MKSNLEPFTFVTMLVEDDLQQRWWRLEAKLVERFGKKPDLEAVLFLIGMQETGFIVEKISKEQKQDLMHIAVCTILGQSGYYVKEGNDEDGWPHFKQLKELPKQDLMEQENFLKDHVLQYFGQMGF
;
A
#
# COMPACT_ATOMS: atom_id res chain seq x y z
N MET A 1 35.91 8.51 19.04
CA MET A 1 35.70 8.73 17.62
C MET A 1 34.40 9.46 17.40
N LYS A 2 34.45 10.59 16.73
CA LYS A 2 33.23 11.35 16.47
C LYS A 2 32.43 10.69 15.34
N SER A 3 31.15 10.56 15.56
CA SER A 3 30.24 10.19 14.49
C SER A 3 30.19 11.35 13.47
N ASN A 4 30.37 11.02 12.19
CA ASN A 4 30.25 12.01 11.11
C ASN A 4 28.80 12.20 10.64
N LEU A 5 27.87 11.49 11.27
CA LEU A 5 26.46 11.60 10.93
C LEU A 5 25.84 12.75 11.71
N GLU A 6 25.19 13.65 10.99
CA GLU A 6 24.38 14.67 11.62
C GLU A 6 23.13 14.04 12.23
N PRO A 7 22.56 14.64 13.31
CA PRO A 7 21.35 14.11 13.94
C PRO A 7 20.21 13.85 12.95
N PHE A 8 20.04 14.71 11.96
CA PHE A 8 19.00 14.58 10.94
C PHE A 8 19.19 13.30 10.11
N THR A 9 20.43 13.03 9.66
CA THR A 9 20.75 11.82 8.87
C THR A 9 20.51 10.56 9.66
N PHE A 10 20.88 10.57 10.95
CA PHE A 10 20.68 9.44 11.85
C PHE A 10 19.18 9.13 12.01
N VAL A 11 18.36 10.15 12.22
CA VAL A 11 16.90 9.98 12.36
C VAL A 11 16.31 9.43 11.06
N THR A 12 16.74 9.91 9.90
CA THR A 12 16.28 9.42 8.60
C THR A 12 16.59 7.94 8.43
N MET A 13 17.81 7.51 8.79
CA MET A 13 18.22 6.11 8.74
C MET A 13 17.36 5.23 9.64
N LEU A 14 17.04 5.69 10.85
CA LEU A 14 16.19 4.96 11.79
C LEU A 14 14.76 4.80 11.26
N VAL A 15 14.23 5.84 10.62
CA VAL A 15 12.89 5.79 10.05
C VAL A 15 12.82 4.79 8.89
N GLU A 16 13.83 4.78 8.02
CA GLU A 16 13.90 3.82 6.91
C GLU A 16 14.02 2.38 7.42
N ASP A 17 14.88 2.14 8.42
CA ASP A 17 15.02 0.82 9.03
C ASP A 17 13.71 0.38 9.69
N ASP A 18 12.99 1.29 10.34
CA ASP A 18 11.70 0.98 10.94
C ASP A 18 10.66 0.56 9.89
N LEU A 19 10.58 1.29 8.79
CA LEU A 19 9.67 0.96 7.70
C LEU A 19 10.00 -0.42 7.12
N GLN A 20 11.27 -0.71 6.86
CA GLN A 20 11.72 -1.98 6.32
C GLN A 20 11.40 -3.13 7.27
N GLN A 21 11.64 -2.95 8.57
CA GLN A 21 11.34 -3.98 9.56
C GLN A 21 9.84 -4.24 9.67
N ARG A 22 9.03 -3.19 9.67
CA ARG A 22 7.56 -3.32 9.70
C ARG A 22 7.07 -4.03 8.43
N TRP A 23 7.66 -3.72 7.29
CA TRP A 23 7.32 -4.38 6.02
C TRP A 23 7.66 -5.88 6.08
N TRP A 24 8.84 -6.23 6.59
CA TRP A 24 9.23 -7.63 6.74
C TRP A 24 8.29 -8.41 7.67
N ARG A 25 7.81 -7.77 8.74
CA ARG A 25 6.83 -8.40 9.63
C ARG A 25 5.51 -8.65 8.92
N LEU A 26 5.06 -7.71 8.12
CA LEU A 26 3.85 -7.90 7.31
C LEU A 26 4.05 -9.02 6.30
N GLU A 27 5.18 -9.04 5.58
CA GLU A 27 5.49 -10.12 4.63
C GLU A 27 5.46 -11.49 5.32
N ALA A 28 6.05 -11.60 6.51
CA ALA A 28 6.07 -12.85 7.27
C ALA A 28 4.66 -13.34 7.59
N LYS A 29 3.78 -12.44 7.99
CA LYS A 29 2.37 -12.77 8.26
C LYS A 29 1.64 -13.21 7.00
N LEU A 30 1.92 -12.57 5.87
CA LEU A 30 1.30 -12.92 4.60
C LEU A 30 1.80 -14.27 4.09
N VAL A 31 3.09 -14.57 4.25
CA VAL A 31 3.65 -15.89 3.93
C VAL A 31 2.98 -16.98 4.76
N GLU A 32 2.81 -16.75 6.06
CA GLU A 32 2.16 -17.70 6.95
C GLU A 32 0.73 -17.98 6.50
N ARG A 33 0.01 -16.97 6.04
CA ARG A 33 -1.39 -17.07 5.65
C ARG A 33 -1.58 -17.59 4.23
N PHE A 34 -0.74 -17.19 3.29
CA PHE A 34 -0.90 -17.49 1.86
C PHE A 34 0.18 -18.40 1.28
N GLY A 35 1.21 -18.76 2.04
CA GLY A 35 2.25 -19.68 1.63
C GLY A 35 3.33 -19.10 0.72
N LYS A 36 3.20 -17.86 0.30
CA LYS A 36 4.15 -17.19 -0.59
C LYS A 36 4.47 -15.79 -0.09
N LYS A 37 5.71 -15.35 -0.35
CA LYS A 37 6.12 -13.97 -0.08
C LYS A 37 5.59 -13.07 -1.20
N PRO A 38 4.60 -12.21 -0.91
CA PRO A 38 4.06 -11.32 -1.93
C PRO A 38 4.97 -10.10 -2.13
N ASP A 39 5.09 -9.65 -3.38
CA ASP A 39 5.66 -8.36 -3.68
C ASP A 39 4.61 -7.26 -3.45
N LEU A 40 5.00 -6.00 -3.64
CA LEU A 40 4.08 -4.87 -3.44
C LEU A 40 2.86 -4.97 -4.36
N GLU A 41 3.04 -5.37 -5.61
CA GLU A 41 1.91 -5.52 -6.55
C GLU A 41 0.91 -6.56 -6.05
N ALA A 42 1.40 -7.71 -5.59
CA ALA A 42 0.55 -8.75 -5.04
C ALA A 42 -0.21 -8.29 -3.80
N VAL A 43 0.44 -7.51 -2.94
CA VAL A 43 -0.21 -6.95 -1.75
C VAL A 43 -1.30 -5.97 -2.15
N LEU A 44 -1.04 -5.09 -3.10
CA LEU A 44 -2.05 -4.16 -3.62
C LEU A 44 -3.23 -4.90 -4.23
N PHE A 45 -2.97 -5.97 -4.97
CA PHE A 45 -4.01 -6.82 -5.52
C PHE A 45 -4.89 -7.42 -4.43
N LEU A 46 -4.29 -7.93 -3.35
CA LEU A 46 -5.03 -8.46 -2.20
C LEU A 46 -5.92 -7.40 -1.56
N ILE A 47 -5.42 -6.18 -1.42
CA ILE A 47 -6.21 -5.06 -0.87
C ILE A 47 -7.39 -4.75 -1.80
N GLY A 48 -7.16 -4.70 -3.11
CA GLY A 48 -8.22 -4.46 -4.07
C GLY A 48 -9.33 -5.51 -4.01
N MET A 49 -8.98 -6.78 -3.88
CA MET A 49 -9.95 -7.86 -3.69
C MET A 49 -10.70 -7.69 -2.38
N GLN A 50 -10.02 -7.33 -1.29
CA GLN A 50 -10.64 -7.10 0.00
C GLN A 50 -11.68 -5.98 -0.06
N GLU A 51 -11.34 -4.88 -0.72
CA GLU A 51 -12.21 -3.70 -0.79
C GLU A 51 -13.41 -3.89 -1.72
N THR A 52 -13.25 -4.68 -2.77
CA THR A 52 -14.35 -4.94 -3.71
C THR A 52 -15.20 -6.14 -3.33
N GLY A 53 -14.65 -7.06 -2.55
CA GLY A 53 -15.28 -8.35 -2.27
C GLY A 53 -15.24 -9.30 -3.46
N PHE A 54 -14.58 -8.93 -4.55
CA PHE A 54 -14.50 -9.80 -5.72
C PHE A 54 -13.48 -10.91 -5.50
N ILE A 55 -13.95 -12.15 -5.60
CA ILE A 55 -13.10 -13.34 -5.63
C ILE A 55 -12.98 -13.72 -7.10
N VAL A 56 -11.80 -13.55 -7.67
CA VAL A 56 -11.60 -13.76 -9.09
C VAL A 56 -10.67 -14.92 -9.32
N GLU A 57 -11.21 -16.03 -9.85
CA GLU A 57 -10.41 -17.20 -10.19
C GLU A 57 -9.62 -16.97 -11.47
N LYS A 58 -10.24 -16.28 -12.43
CA LYS A 58 -9.59 -15.85 -13.67
C LYS A 58 -9.81 -14.37 -13.84
N ILE A 59 -8.73 -13.63 -13.80
CA ILE A 59 -8.76 -12.18 -13.90
C ILE A 59 -8.02 -11.75 -15.16
N SER A 60 -8.61 -10.83 -15.91
CA SER A 60 -7.92 -10.21 -17.03
C SER A 60 -6.85 -9.25 -16.52
N LYS A 61 -5.91 -8.92 -17.39
CA LYS A 61 -4.87 -7.93 -17.07
C LYS A 61 -5.50 -6.58 -16.69
N GLU A 62 -6.55 -6.19 -17.38
CA GLU A 62 -7.27 -4.93 -17.11
C GLU A 62 -7.93 -4.94 -15.73
N GLN A 63 -8.61 -6.04 -15.38
CA GLN A 63 -9.23 -6.19 -14.06
C GLN A 63 -8.19 -6.17 -12.94
N LYS A 64 -7.02 -6.79 -13.16
CA LYS A 64 -5.94 -6.77 -12.20
C LYS A 64 -5.46 -5.33 -11.96
N GLN A 65 -5.29 -4.56 -13.03
CA GLN A 65 -4.89 -3.16 -12.94
C GLN A 65 -5.95 -2.32 -12.23
N ASP A 66 -7.22 -2.57 -12.52
CA ASP A 66 -8.33 -1.88 -11.86
C ASP A 66 -8.35 -2.15 -10.35
N LEU A 67 -8.14 -3.41 -9.95
CA LEU A 67 -8.08 -3.77 -8.52
C LEU A 67 -6.90 -3.13 -7.83
N MET A 68 -5.74 -3.08 -8.49
CA MET A 68 -4.56 -2.43 -7.94
C MET A 68 -4.77 -0.91 -7.80
N HIS A 69 -5.43 -0.30 -8.78
CA HIS A 69 -5.77 1.13 -8.71
C HIS A 69 -6.72 1.43 -7.55
N ILE A 70 -7.72 0.59 -7.35
CA ILE A 70 -8.64 0.70 -6.20
C ILE A 70 -7.86 0.61 -4.89
N ALA A 71 -6.91 -0.31 -4.81
CA ALA A 71 -6.05 -0.45 -3.64
C ALA A 71 -5.26 0.83 -3.36
N VAL A 72 -4.62 1.38 -4.39
CA VAL A 72 -3.85 2.64 -4.26
C VAL A 72 -4.75 3.77 -3.79
N CYS A 73 -5.92 3.94 -4.38
CA CYS A 73 -6.87 4.98 -3.96
C CYS A 73 -7.33 4.78 -2.51
N THR A 74 -7.55 3.53 -2.11
CA THR A 74 -7.98 3.20 -0.75
C THR A 74 -6.90 3.54 0.27
N ILE A 75 -5.67 3.06 0.05
CA ILE A 75 -4.60 3.30 1.01
C ILE A 75 -4.18 4.77 1.07
N LEU A 76 -4.11 5.45 -0.07
CA LEU A 76 -3.78 6.88 -0.11
C LEU A 76 -4.93 7.76 0.35
N GLY A 77 -6.15 7.23 0.35
CA GLY A 77 -7.31 7.89 0.96
C GLY A 77 -7.13 8.09 2.46
N GLN A 78 -6.35 7.24 3.13
CA GLN A 78 -6.03 7.39 4.55
C GLN A 78 -5.32 8.71 4.85
N SER A 79 -4.58 9.25 3.89
CA SER A 79 -3.89 10.54 4.01
C SER A 79 -4.59 11.67 3.24
N GLY A 80 -5.82 11.43 2.79
CA GLY A 80 -6.65 12.47 2.17
C GLY A 80 -6.37 12.73 0.71
N TYR A 81 -5.64 11.87 0.01
CA TYR A 81 -5.37 12.04 -1.42
C TYR A 81 -6.58 11.68 -2.28
N TYR A 82 -7.38 10.73 -1.84
CA TYR A 82 -8.57 10.27 -2.56
C TYR A 82 -9.74 10.11 -1.60
N VAL A 83 -10.95 10.24 -2.15
CA VAL A 83 -12.18 9.93 -1.42
C VAL A 83 -13.05 9.04 -2.30
N LYS A 84 -13.69 8.06 -1.67
CA LYS A 84 -14.63 7.18 -2.38
C LYS A 84 -15.92 7.93 -2.63
N GLU A 85 -16.39 7.93 -3.89
CA GLU A 85 -17.63 8.59 -4.29
C GLU A 85 -18.84 7.64 -4.30
N GLY A 86 -18.60 6.34 -4.23
CA GLY A 86 -19.64 5.32 -4.29
C GLY A 86 -19.24 4.20 -5.24
N ASN A 87 -20.16 3.28 -5.48
CA ASN A 87 -19.97 2.17 -6.41
C ASN A 87 -20.79 2.39 -7.67
N ASP A 88 -20.31 1.86 -8.81
CA ASP A 88 -21.09 1.83 -10.04
C ASP A 88 -22.09 0.65 -10.02
N GLU A 89 -22.81 0.45 -11.13
CA GLU A 89 -23.81 -0.61 -11.27
C GLU A 89 -23.22 -2.01 -11.11
N ASP A 90 -21.95 -2.18 -11.50
CA ASP A 90 -21.25 -3.46 -11.40
C ASP A 90 -20.61 -3.70 -10.03
N GLY A 91 -20.75 -2.74 -9.12
CA GLY A 91 -20.19 -2.84 -7.78
C GLY A 91 -18.74 -2.36 -7.65
N TRP A 92 -18.18 -1.74 -8.71
CA TRP A 92 -16.83 -1.19 -8.66
C TRP A 92 -16.81 0.16 -7.95
N PRO A 93 -15.94 0.34 -6.96
CA PRO A 93 -15.81 1.63 -6.27
C PRO A 93 -15.16 2.67 -7.17
N HIS A 94 -15.66 3.90 -7.09
CA HIS A 94 -15.11 5.07 -7.78
C HIS A 94 -14.53 6.04 -6.77
N PHE A 95 -13.40 6.64 -7.13
CA PHE A 95 -12.67 7.56 -6.27
C PHE A 95 -12.45 8.89 -6.96
N LYS A 96 -12.45 9.95 -6.18
CA LYS A 96 -12.09 11.29 -6.62
C LYS A 96 -10.77 11.69 -5.98
N GLN A 97 -9.84 12.19 -6.80
CA GLN A 97 -8.59 12.72 -6.31
C GLN A 97 -8.82 14.10 -5.71
N LEU A 98 -8.38 14.30 -4.46
CA LEU A 98 -8.57 15.55 -3.73
C LEU A 98 -7.35 16.45 -3.76
N LYS A 99 -6.16 15.90 -3.90
CA LYS A 99 -4.92 16.65 -3.95
C LYS A 99 -3.86 15.92 -4.77
N GLU A 100 -2.87 16.66 -5.25
CA GLU A 100 -1.79 16.08 -6.02
C GLU A 100 -0.91 15.18 -5.16
N LEU A 101 -0.41 14.11 -5.78
CA LEU A 101 0.55 13.24 -5.14
C LEU A 101 1.91 13.92 -5.08
N PRO A 102 2.73 13.63 -4.05
CA PRO A 102 4.06 14.21 -3.96
C PRO A 102 4.93 13.77 -5.14
N LYS A 103 5.80 14.65 -5.58
CA LYS A 103 6.78 14.32 -6.62
C LYS A 103 7.90 13.52 -5.96
N GLN A 104 8.09 12.30 -6.43
CA GLN A 104 9.00 11.34 -5.81
C GLN A 104 9.68 10.52 -6.89
N ASP A 105 10.91 10.06 -6.61
CA ASP A 105 11.54 9.03 -7.43
C ASP A 105 10.90 7.65 -7.16
N LEU A 106 11.33 6.63 -7.87
CA LEU A 106 10.73 5.29 -7.76
C LEU A 106 10.86 4.68 -6.36
N MET A 107 12.00 4.86 -5.71
CA MET A 107 12.21 4.33 -4.36
C MET A 107 11.33 5.04 -3.34
N GLU A 108 11.23 6.36 -3.43
CA GLU A 108 10.37 7.14 -2.55
C GLU A 108 8.90 6.77 -2.75
N GLN A 109 8.46 6.58 -4.00
CA GLN A 109 7.10 6.13 -4.30
C GLN A 109 6.81 4.76 -3.68
N GLU A 110 7.73 3.83 -3.82
CA GLU A 110 7.58 2.49 -3.26
C GLU A 110 7.47 2.54 -1.74
N ASN A 111 8.33 3.30 -1.08
CA ASN A 111 8.29 3.45 0.38
C ASN A 111 7.02 4.16 0.84
N PHE A 112 6.55 5.15 0.08
CA PHE A 112 5.31 5.86 0.34
C PHE A 112 4.11 4.91 0.32
N LEU A 113 4.03 4.07 -0.71
CA LEU A 113 2.97 3.06 -0.81
C LEU A 113 3.07 2.02 0.29
N LYS A 114 4.27 1.52 0.58
CA LYS A 114 4.48 0.54 1.66
C LYS A 114 4.03 1.07 3.02
N ASP A 115 4.34 2.32 3.32
CA ASP A 115 3.91 2.94 4.57
C ASP A 115 2.38 2.97 4.67
N HIS A 116 1.70 3.34 3.59
CA HIS A 116 0.24 3.37 3.54
C HIS A 116 -0.38 1.96 3.59
N VAL A 117 0.26 0.98 2.98
CA VAL A 117 -0.15 -0.43 3.10
C VAL A 117 -0.09 -0.89 4.56
N LEU A 118 0.99 -0.55 5.27
CA LEU A 118 1.14 -0.89 6.69
C LEU A 118 0.05 -0.24 7.54
N GLN A 119 -0.30 1.01 7.27
CA GLN A 119 -1.40 1.69 7.95
C GLN A 119 -2.73 0.95 7.71
N TYR A 120 -2.98 0.55 6.48
CA TYR A 120 -4.20 -0.18 6.11
C TYR A 120 -4.33 -1.49 6.90
N PHE A 121 -3.30 -2.32 6.89
CA PHE A 121 -3.32 -3.59 7.63
C PHE A 121 -3.36 -3.38 9.13
N GLY A 122 -2.70 -2.35 9.63
CA GLY A 122 -2.74 -2.00 11.05
C GLY A 122 -4.15 -1.65 11.53
N GLN A 123 -4.91 -0.91 10.74
CA GLN A 123 -6.30 -0.58 11.04
C GLN A 123 -7.22 -1.80 11.03
N MET A 124 -6.88 -2.80 10.26
CA MET A 124 -7.64 -4.06 10.20
C MET A 124 -7.28 -5.04 11.32
N GLY A 125 -6.32 -4.69 12.17
CA GLY A 125 -5.87 -5.58 13.24
C GLY A 125 -4.96 -6.70 12.77
N PHE A 126 -4.43 -6.58 11.56
CA PHE A 126 -3.52 -7.56 11.00
C PHE A 126 -2.08 -7.30 11.48
#